data_21ead8ae4cecbc55b907d008cdc556c3
#
_entry.id   21ead8ae4cecbc55b907d008cdc556c3
#
_cell.length_a   1.000
_cell.length_b   1.000
_cell.length_c   1.000
_cell.angle_alpha   90.00
_cell.angle_beta   90.00
_cell.angle_gamma   90.00
#
_symmetry.space_group_name_H-M   'P 1'
#
loop_
_entity.id
_entity.type
_entity.pdbx_description
1 polymer ?
#
loop_
_entity_poly.entity_id
_entity_poly.type
_entity_poly.pdbx_seq_one_letter_code
_entity_poly.pdbx_strand_id
1 'polypeptide(L)'
;MTSSRLSLCLPTLFSLCIAANAHAALSTEELAKLAQNPVGNLVSVPFQNNTNSNVGPEKKTQNILNIQPVIPIAVNEDWNVITRTILPVISQPALTPYDKRTNGVGDVQFSAFLSPANPGKWIWGMGSIIQAPTNTHELGNDNWGAGPTAVLLRIEKGNPWVFGALLNNVWSVSADERGGSYNNGLIQPFVNYNFKAGFYLTSAPVITADWHAEESDDVWTVPVGGGVGKIFHLGRLPVGPAVRRSDARETGKELWKESPWTGAARSFSRSA
;
A
#
# COMPACT_ATOMS: atom_id res chain seq x y z
N MET A 1 -71.15 -44.13 12.09
CA MET A 1 -70.86 -43.23 10.96
C MET A 1 -70.29 -41.93 11.54
N THR A 2 -69.02 -41.85 11.68
CA THR A 2 -68.28 -40.77 12.35
C THR A 2 -67.47 -40.04 11.29
N SER A 3 -67.87 -38.84 10.97
CA SER A 3 -67.15 -37.99 10.03
C SER A 3 -66.08 -37.17 10.82
N SER A 4 -64.82 -37.46 10.59
CA SER A 4 -63.69 -36.73 11.10
C SER A 4 -63.43 -35.47 10.27
N ARG A 5 -63.49 -34.30 10.90
CA ARG A 5 -63.13 -33.02 10.28
C ARG A 5 -61.63 -32.78 10.46
N LEU A 6 -60.93 -32.74 9.34
CA LEU A 6 -59.50 -32.37 9.30
C LEU A 6 -59.41 -30.83 9.40
N SER A 7 -58.87 -30.35 10.51
CA SER A 7 -58.49 -28.94 10.67
C SER A 7 -57.15 -28.66 9.98
N LEU A 8 -57.18 -27.86 8.91
CA LEU A 8 -56.02 -27.36 8.20
C LEU A 8 -55.41 -26.21 9.03
N CYS A 9 -54.32 -26.45 9.70
CA CYS A 9 -53.47 -25.38 10.28
C CYS A 9 -52.69 -24.67 9.15
N LEU A 10 -53.05 -23.44 8.87
CA LEU A 10 -52.33 -22.54 7.98
C LEU A 10 -51.08 -22.02 8.72
N PRO A 11 -49.85 -22.17 8.21
CA PRO A 11 -48.69 -21.52 8.81
C PRO A 11 -48.71 -20.04 8.44
N THR A 12 -48.76 -19.20 9.45
CA THR A 12 -48.58 -17.74 9.33
C THR A 12 -47.17 -17.46 8.86
N LEU A 13 -47.00 -17.04 7.62
CA LEU A 13 -45.74 -16.48 7.12
C LEU A 13 -45.44 -15.21 7.88
N PHE A 14 -44.43 -15.29 8.73
CA PHE A 14 -43.81 -14.14 9.38
C PHE A 14 -42.96 -13.44 8.31
N SER A 15 -43.51 -12.42 7.66
CA SER A 15 -42.76 -11.52 6.78
C SER A 15 -41.77 -10.72 7.62
N LEU A 16 -40.56 -11.17 7.67
CA LEU A 16 -39.42 -10.41 8.22
C LEU A 16 -39.11 -9.29 7.21
N CYS A 17 -39.72 -8.11 7.41
CA CYS A 17 -39.30 -6.89 6.72
C CYS A 17 -37.87 -6.54 7.18
N ILE A 18 -36.88 -7.01 6.44
CA ILE A 18 -35.54 -6.46 6.54
C ILE A 18 -35.62 -5.05 5.96
N ALA A 19 -35.72 -4.05 6.82
CA ALA A 19 -35.50 -2.66 6.45
C ALA A 19 -34.06 -2.55 5.93
N ALA A 20 -33.87 -2.70 4.64
CA ALA A 20 -32.64 -2.32 3.97
C ALA A 20 -32.53 -0.81 4.12
N ASN A 21 -31.70 -0.36 5.08
CA ASN A 21 -31.24 1.01 5.10
C ASN A 21 -30.58 1.27 3.75
N ALA A 22 -31.29 1.99 2.87
CA ALA A 22 -30.76 2.50 1.62
C ALA A 22 -29.75 3.59 1.97
N HIS A 23 -28.53 3.18 2.32
CA HIS A 23 -27.40 4.08 2.27
C HIS A 23 -27.29 4.47 0.81
N ALA A 24 -27.42 5.77 0.51
CA ALA A 24 -27.21 6.30 -0.82
C ALA A 24 -25.85 5.75 -1.30
N ALA A 25 -25.87 5.00 -2.40
CA ALA A 25 -24.65 4.41 -2.95
C ALA A 25 -23.67 5.54 -3.25
N LEU A 26 -22.47 5.48 -2.68
CA LEU A 26 -21.43 6.46 -2.95
C LEU A 26 -21.17 6.54 -4.45
N SER A 27 -20.99 7.73 -4.96
CA SER A 27 -20.60 7.93 -6.36
C SER A 27 -19.24 7.28 -6.63
N THR A 28 -18.98 6.89 -7.87
CA THR A 28 -17.67 6.32 -8.26
C THR A 28 -16.52 7.27 -7.95
N GLU A 29 -16.77 8.59 -8.02
CA GLU A 29 -15.79 9.60 -7.64
C GLU A 29 -15.52 9.63 -6.12
N GLU A 30 -16.55 9.55 -5.30
CA GLU A 30 -16.39 9.49 -3.84
C GLU A 30 -15.68 8.21 -3.43
N LEU A 31 -15.99 7.08 -4.06
CA LEU A 31 -15.28 5.83 -3.85
C LEU A 31 -13.81 5.90 -4.27
N ALA A 32 -13.52 6.60 -5.39
CA ALA A 32 -12.14 6.81 -5.82
C ALA A 32 -11.34 7.56 -4.74
N LYS A 33 -11.91 8.63 -4.17
CA LYS A 33 -11.27 9.37 -3.08
C LYS A 33 -11.08 8.53 -1.83
N LEU A 34 -12.07 7.73 -1.44
CA LEU A 34 -11.97 6.84 -0.27
C LEU A 34 -10.93 5.74 -0.48
N ALA A 35 -10.86 5.14 -1.66
CA ALA A 35 -9.87 4.10 -1.97
C ALA A 35 -8.43 4.64 -2.08
N GLN A 36 -8.26 5.95 -2.30
CA GLN A 36 -6.95 6.63 -2.28
C GLN A 36 -6.49 6.99 -0.87
N ASN A 37 -7.37 6.85 0.13
CA ASN A 37 -7.08 7.12 1.53
C ASN A 37 -6.43 5.88 2.17
N PRO A 38 -5.15 5.92 2.56
CA PRO A 38 -4.47 4.80 3.19
C PRO A 38 -4.99 4.45 4.59
N VAL A 39 -5.79 5.34 5.20
CA VAL A 39 -6.50 5.15 6.47
C VAL A 39 -8.01 5.36 6.31
N GLY A 40 -8.55 4.95 5.16
CA GLY A 40 -9.97 5.06 4.86
C GLY A 40 -10.82 4.07 5.66
N ASN A 41 -11.99 4.52 6.11
CA ASN A 41 -12.99 3.66 6.75
C ASN A 41 -13.78 2.87 5.69
N LEU A 42 -13.06 2.14 4.84
CA LEU A 42 -13.62 1.35 3.75
C LEU A 42 -12.73 0.13 3.50
N VAL A 43 -13.31 -1.07 3.54
CA VAL A 43 -12.60 -2.27 3.10
C VAL A 43 -12.30 -2.14 1.60
N SER A 44 -11.02 -2.17 1.25
CA SER A 44 -10.57 -2.01 -0.13
C SER A 44 -9.33 -2.85 -0.42
N VAL A 45 -9.11 -3.18 -1.69
CA VAL A 45 -7.91 -3.88 -2.16
C VAL A 45 -7.34 -3.14 -3.37
N PRO A 46 -6.57 -2.08 -3.16
CA PRO A 46 -5.83 -1.42 -4.22
C PRO A 46 -4.77 -2.33 -4.85
N PHE A 47 -4.68 -2.29 -6.18
CA PHE A 47 -3.60 -2.88 -6.96
C PHE A 47 -2.80 -1.75 -7.59
N GLN A 48 -1.56 -1.61 -7.19
CA GLN A 48 -0.70 -0.53 -7.67
C GLN A 48 0.51 -1.12 -8.38
N ASN A 49 0.59 -0.91 -9.69
CA ASN A 49 1.76 -1.29 -10.47
C ASN A 49 2.70 -0.09 -10.61
N ASN A 50 3.93 -0.25 -10.13
CA ASN A 50 4.99 0.73 -10.25
C ASN A 50 6.02 0.22 -11.25
N THR A 51 6.26 1.00 -12.28
CA THR A 51 7.27 0.73 -13.31
C THR A 51 8.41 1.72 -13.12
N ASN A 52 9.55 1.25 -12.66
CA ASN A 52 10.74 2.04 -12.40
C ASN A 52 11.71 1.88 -13.59
N SER A 53 12.08 2.98 -14.20
CA SER A 53 13.05 3.01 -15.30
C SER A 53 14.46 3.24 -14.78
N ASN A 54 15.45 2.94 -15.60
CA ASN A 54 16.87 3.18 -15.33
C ASN A 54 17.44 2.42 -14.12
N VAL A 55 16.93 1.22 -13.84
CA VAL A 55 17.38 0.37 -12.75
C VAL A 55 18.55 -0.51 -13.20
N GLY A 56 19.60 -0.55 -12.38
CA GLY A 56 20.81 -1.33 -12.59
C GLY A 56 21.74 -0.77 -13.67
N PRO A 57 22.92 -1.39 -13.89
CA PRO A 57 23.96 -0.88 -14.79
C PRO A 57 23.51 -0.83 -16.24
N GLU A 58 22.59 -1.71 -16.65
CA GLU A 58 22.03 -1.74 -18.00
C GLU A 58 20.79 -0.85 -18.16
N LYS A 59 20.45 -0.05 -17.16
CA LYS A 59 19.31 0.89 -17.17
C LYS A 59 17.99 0.24 -17.61
N LYS A 60 17.76 -0.97 -17.15
CA LYS A 60 16.55 -1.74 -17.44
C LYS A 60 15.35 -1.29 -16.59
N THR A 61 14.20 -1.88 -16.88
CA THR A 61 12.95 -1.57 -16.17
C THR A 61 12.69 -2.62 -15.09
N GLN A 62 12.47 -2.15 -13.86
CA GLN A 62 11.89 -2.89 -12.74
C GLN A 62 10.38 -2.71 -12.76
N ASN A 63 9.64 -3.76 -12.39
CA ASN A 63 8.21 -3.69 -12.18
C ASN A 63 7.84 -4.23 -10.80
N ILE A 64 7.03 -3.47 -10.05
CA ILE A 64 6.56 -3.85 -8.73
C ILE A 64 5.04 -3.70 -8.69
N LEU A 65 4.33 -4.82 -8.58
CA LEU A 65 2.91 -4.84 -8.33
C LEU A 65 2.66 -4.97 -6.82
N ASN A 66 2.15 -3.93 -6.20
CA ASN A 66 1.73 -3.94 -4.80
C ASN A 66 0.24 -4.29 -4.70
N ILE A 67 -0.08 -5.35 -3.99
CA ILE A 67 -1.44 -5.72 -3.58
C ILE A 67 -1.61 -5.21 -2.15
N GLN A 68 -2.60 -4.31 -1.94
CA GLN A 68 -2.65 -3.52 -0.71
C GLN A 68 -4.02 -3.57 -0.01
N PRO A 69 -4.44 -4.72 0.59
CA PRO A 69 -5.66 -4.76 1.37
C PRO A 69 -5.63 -3.76 2.54
N VAL A 70 -6.73 -3.01 2.67
CA VAL A 70 -7.00 -2.08 3.77
C VAL A 70 -8.27 -2.52 4.46
N ILE A 71 -8.22 -2.72 5.77
CA ILE A 71 -9.35 -3.19 6.58
C ILE A 71 -9.50 -2.27 7.79
N PRO A 72 -10.58 -1.49 7.87
CA PRO A 72 -10.92 -0.70 9.05
C PRO A 72 -11.58 -1.58 10.11
N ILE A 73 -11.20 -1.36 11.35
CA ILE A 73 -11.73 -2.03 12.56
C ILE A 73 -12.19 -0.92 13.49
N ALA A 74 -13.51 -0.82 13.75
CA ALA A 74 -14.04 0.12 14.70
C ALA A 74 -13.64 -0.30 16.13
N VAL A 75 -13.00 0.61 16.86
CA VAL A 75 -12.63 0.41 18.28
C VAL A 75 -13.71 0.97 19.18
N ASN A 76 -14.15 2.18 18.91
CA ASN A 76 -15.25 2.86 19.59
C ASN A 76 -15.84 3.94 18.67
N GLU A 77 -16.71 4.82 19.21
CA GLU A 77 -17.37 5.87 18.44
C GLU A 77 -16.40 6.93 17.91
N ASP A 78 -15.25 7.12 18.57
CA ASP A 78 -14.28 8.16 18.25
C ASP A 78 -13.10 7.65 17.43
N TRP A 79 -12.76 6.34 17.52
CA TRP A 79 -11.52 5.79 16.99
C TRP A 79 -11.71 4.51 16.21
N ASN A 80 -10.96 4.42 15.11
CA ASN A 80 -10.77 3.22 14.30
C ASN A 80 -9.30 2.78 14.32
N VAL A 81 -9.05 1.49 14.26
CA VAL A 81 -7.77 0.92 13.85
C VAL A 81 -7.88 0.53 12.39
N ILE A 82 -7.06 1.14 11.56
CA ILE A 82 -7.00 0.83 10.13
C ILE A 82 -5.78 -0.03 9.88
N THR A 83 -6.00 -1.28 9.44
CA THR A 83 -4.91 -2.16 9.05
C THR A 83 -4.67 -2.09 7.56
N ARG A 84 -3.40 -2.07 7.16
CA ARG A 84 -2.97 -2.10 5.77
C ARG A 84 -1.85 -3.12 5.61
N THR A 85 -2.02 -4.05 4.70
CA THR A 85 -0.97 -4.97 4.27
C THR A 85 -0.47 -4.55 2.90
N ILE A 86 0.82 -4.70 2.64
CA ILE A 86 1.40 -4.53 1.31
C ILE A 86 2.12 -5.82 0.97
N LEU A 87 1.69 -6.47 -0.11
CA LEU A 87 2.36 -7.63 -0.71
C LEU A 87 2.96 -7.19 -2.05
N PRO A 88 4.29 -7.05 -2.16
CA PRO A 88 4.94 -6.69 -3.41
C PRO A 88 5.25 -7.93 -4.24
N VAL A 89 4.82 -7.92 -5.50
CA VAL A 89 5.24 -8.88 -6.54
C VAL A 89 6.21 -8.15 -7.46
N ILE A 90 7.44 -8.63 -7.53
CA ILE A 90 8.57 -7.90 -8.09
C ILE A 90 9.11 -8.62 -9.31
N SER A 91 9.38 -7.85 -10.37
CA SER A 91 10.19 -8.25 -11.51
C SER A 91 11.43 -7.36 -11.56
N GLN A 92 12.51 -7.85 -10.96
CA GLN A 92 13.79 -7.17 -10.82
C GLN A 92 14.68 -7.43 -12.05
N PRO A 93 15.20 -6.40 -12.73
CA PRO A 93 16.22 -6.62 -13.75
C PRO A 93 17.55 -7.04 -13.12
N ALA A 94 18.47 -7.50 -13.95
CA ALA A 94 19.84 -7.76 -13.54
C ALA A 94 20.46 -6.50 -12.88
N LEU A 95 21.02 -6.65 -11.70
CA LEU A 95 21.71 -5.57 -10.96
C LEU A 95 23.22 -5.64 -11.19
N THR A 96 23.74 -6.81 -11.59
CA THR A 96 25.14 -7.00 -12.00
C THR A 96 25.20 -7.57 -13.42
N PRO A 97 26.36 -7.49 -14.12
CA PRO A 97 26.49 -8.04 -15.45
C PRO A 97 26.29 -9.57 -15.54
N TYR A 98 26.39 -10.26 -14.40
CA TYR A 98 26.27 -11.73 -14.33
C TYR A 98 24.88 -12.19 -13.92
N ASP A 99 24.02 -11.29 -13.47
CA ASP A 99 22.68 -11.62 -13.00
C ASP A 99 21.70 -11.77 -14.17
N LYS A 100 20.60 -12.43 -13.87
CA LYS A 100 19.43 -12.50 -14.73
C LYS A 100 18.28 -11.73 -14.08
N ARG A 101 17.24 -11.46 -14.88
CA ARG A 101 15.98 -10.94 -14.33
C ARG A 101 15.41 -11.93 -13.35
N THR A 102 15.10 -11.45 -12.15
CA THR A 102 14.52 -12.24 -11.05
C THR A 102 13.07 -11.83 -10.85
N ASN A 103 12.19 -12.81 -10.73
CA ASN A 103 10.77 -12.57 -10.43
C ASN A 103 10.41 -13.28 -9.13
N GLY A 104 9.65 -12.61 -8.28
CA GLY A 104 9.26 -13.19 -7.00
C GLY A 104 8.40 -12.23 -6.18
N VAL A 105 8.29 -12.52 -4.91
CA VAL A 105 7.65 -11.64 -3.93
C VAL A 105 8.71 -10.96 -3.07
N GLY A 106 8.44 -9.73 -2.67
CA GLY A 106 9.25 -9.02 -1.68
C GLY A 106 8.73 -9.22 -0.26
N ASP A 107 9.24 -8.43 0.66
CA ASP A 107 8.82 -8.47 2.06
C ASP A 107 7.41 -7.93 2.22
N VAL A 108 6.59 -8.68 2.94
CA VAL A 108 5.26 -8.23 3.33
C VAL A 108 5.38 -7.17 4.42
N GLN A 109 4.71 -6.06 4.22
CA GLN A 109 4.56 -5.02 5.22
C GLN A 109 3.14 -5.00 5.77
N PHE A 110 3.02 -4.94 7.09
CA PHE A 110 1.77 -4.78 7.80
C PHE A 110 1.82 -3.50 8.64
N SER A 111 0.86 -2.63 8.44
CA SER A 111 0.71 -1.39 9.22
C SER A 111 -0.63 -1.36 9.94
N ALA A 112 -0.64 -0.84 11.15
CA ALA A 112 -1.85 -0.57 11.91
C ALA A 112 -1.83 0.90 12.34
N PHE A 113 -2.85 1.66 11.94
CA PHE A 113 -3.00 3.08 12.24
C PHE A 113 -4.17 3.30 13.16
N LEU A 114 -3.99 4.01 14.25
CA LEU A 114 -5.06 4.62 15.01
C LEU A 114 -5.48 5.92 14.29
N SER A 115 -6.74 6.04 13.93
CA SER A 115 -7.30 7.17 13.18
C SER A 115 -8.66 7.56 13.74
N PRO A 116 -9.04 8.86 13.76
CA PRO A 116 -10.37 9.27 14.15
C PRO A 116 -11.47 8.62 13.32
N ALA A 117 -12.56 8.17 13.96
CA ALA A 117 -13.68 7.53 13.27
C ALA A 117 -14.45 8.52 12.38
N ASN A 118 -14.52 9.78 12.81
CA ASN A 118 -15.21 10.87 12.12
C ASN A 118 -14.24 12.02 11.83
N PRO A 119 -13.27 11.83 10.90
CA PRO A 119 -12.33 12.88 10.57
C PRO A 119 -13.03 14.00 9.78
N GLY A 120 -12.54 15.24 9.96
CA GLY A 120 -12.95 16.36 9.11
C GLY A 120 -12.33 16.30 7.71
N LYS A 121 -12.03 17.47 7.14
CA LYS A 121 -11.34 17.56 5.83
C LYS A 121 -9.91 17.01 5.88
N TRP A 122 -9.27 17.12 7.04
CA TRP A 122 -7.97 16.55 7.32
C TRP A 122 -8.14 15.20 8.01
N ILE A 123 -7.61 14.17 7.38
CA ILE A 123 -7.62 12.80 7.86
C ILE A 123 -6.20 12.45 8.25
N TRP A 124 -6.03 11.82 9.39
CA TRP A 124 -4.72 11.41 9.85
C TRP A 124 -4.78 10.06 10.56
N GLY A 125 -3.67 9.40 10.63
CA GLY A 125 -3.48 8.17 11.38
C GLY A 125 -2.03 8.04 11.82
N MET A 126 -1.83 7.48 12.99
CA MET A 126 -0.51 7.18 13.55
C MET A 126 -0.49 5.75 14.05
N GLY A 127 0.65 5.09 13.95
CA GLY A 127 0.74 3.72 14.38
C GLY A 127 2.09 3.07 14.15
N SER A 128 2.05 1.75 13.94
CA SER A 128 3.25 0.96 13.75
C SER A 128 3.20 0.21 12.42
N ILE A 129 4.39 -0.05 11.88
CA ILE A 129 4.62 -0.90 10.72
C ILE A 129 5.53 -2.05 11.12
N ILE A 130 5.23 -3.23 10.61
CA ILE A 130 6.07 -4.43 10.72
C ILE A 130 6.38 -4.90 9.31
N GLN A 131 7.61 -5.24 9.05
CA GLN A 131 8.08 -5.87 7.81
C GLN A 131 8.53 -7.28 8.11
N ALA A 132 7.95 -8.26 7.43
CA ALA A 132 8.28 -9.66 7.57
C ALA A 132 9.21 -10.11 6.43
N PRO A 133 10.26 -10.89 6.70
CA PRO A 133 11.19 -11.40 5.71
C PRO A 133 10.54 -12.55 4.91
N THR A 134 9.57 -12.22 4.06
CA THR A 134 8.79 -13.17 3.25
C THR A 134 9.24 -13.22 1.81
N ASN A 135 10.30 -12.50 1.49
CA ASN A 135 10.79 -12.40 0.13
C ASN A 135 11.28 -13.74 -0.43
N THR A 136 11.30 -13.80 -1.75
CA THR A 136 11.89 -14.90 -2.51
C THR A 136 13.06 -14.36 -3.34
N HIS A 137 14.07 -15.20 -3.53
CA HIS A 137 15.20 -14.86 -4.40
C HIS A 137 15.89 -13.53 -4.05
N GLU A 138 16.04 -13.25 -2.77
CA GLU A 138 16.73 -12.05 -2.27
C GLU A 138 16.08 -10.72 -2.73
N LEU A 139 14.75 -10.71 -2.93
CA LEU A 139 13.98 -9.54 -3.31
C LEU A 139 13.49 -8.71 -2.11
N GLY A 140 14.16 -8.82 -0.97
CA GLY A 140 13.85 -8.12 0.28
C GLY A 140 14.97 -8.25 1.30
N ASN A 141 14.62 -8.10 2.58
CA ASN A 141 15.55 -8.23 3.69
C ASN A 141 15.39 -9.57 4.39
N ASP A 142 16.47 -10.09 4.98
CA ASP A 142 16.44 -11.36 5.69
C ASP A 142 15.96 -11.22 7.15
N ASN A 143 15.83 -9.99 7.65
CA ASN A 143 15.46 -9.68 9.02
C ASN A 143 14.07 -9.08 9.14
N TRP A 144 13.39 -9.39 10.24
CA TRP A 144 12.19 -8.67 10.64
C TRP A 144 12.49 -7.20 10.88
N GLY A 145 11.58 -6.35 10.46
CA GLY A 145 11.63 -4.93 10.72
C GLY A 145 10.39 -4.41 11.42
N ALA A 146 10.56 -3.38 12.21
CA ALA A 146 9.47 -2.69 12.85
C ALA A 146 9.76 -1.19 12.95
N GLY A 147 8.72 -0.38 13.11
CA GLY A 147 8.88 1.04 13.33
C GLY A 147 7.60 1.83 13.37
N PRO A 148 7.67 3.14 13.56
CA PRO A 148 6.53 4.04 13.53
C PRO A 148 6.07 4.31 12.10
N THR A 149 4.78 4.58 11.95
CA THR A 149 4.20 5.06 10.71
C THR A 149 3.15 6.13 11.00
N ALA A 150 3.04 7.11 10.11
CA ALA A 150 2.05 8.16 10.20
C ALA A 150 1.55 8.55 8.80
N VAL A 151 0.33 9.02 8.72
CA VAL A 151 -0.27 9.55 7.50
C VAL A 151 -1.09 10.79 7.82
N LEU A 152 -1.02 11.75 6.92
CA LEU A 152 -1.86 12.95 6.92
C LEU A 152 -2.32 13.21 5.49
N LEU A 153 -3.63 13.41 5.30
CA LEU A 153 -4.15 13.74 3.99
C LEU A 153 -5.37 14.65 4.08
N ARG A 154 -5.68 15.30 2.97
CA ARG A 154 -6.88 16.11 2.82
C ARG A 154 -7.80 15.54 1.75
N ILE A 155 -9.05 15.31 2.14
CA ILE A 155 -10.16 14.98 1.26
C ILE A 155 -11.29 15.94 1.55
N GLU A 156 -11.87 16.55 0.50
CA GLU A 156 -13.00 17.46 0.63
C GLU A 156 -14.09 17.08 -0.38
N LYS A 157 -15.34 17.09 0.09
CA LYS A 157 -16.50 16.79 -0.77
C LYS A 157 -16.62 17.86 -1.86
N GLY A 158 -16.84 17.43 -3.11
CA GLY A 158 -16.93 18.33 -4.25
C GLY A 158 -15.58 18.83 -4.80
N ASN A 159 -14.47 18.61 -4.09
CA ASN A 159 -13.13 18.97 -4.56
C ASN A 159 -12.48 17.73 -5.24
N PRO A 160 -11.99 17.82 -6.49
CA PRO A 160 -11.37 16.67 -7.17
C PRO A 160 -10.00 16.28 -6.61
N TRP A 161 -9.37 17.12 -5.82
CA TRP A 161 -8.05 16.90 -5.28
C TRP A 161 -8.05 16.04 -4.01
N VAL A 162 -7.15 15.07 -3.97
CA VAL A 162 -6.76 14.34 -2.76
C VAL A 162 -5.25 14.45 -2.66
N PHE A 163 -4.75 14.96 -1.56
CA PHE A 163 -3.31 15.06 -1.35
C PHE A 163 -2.95 14.82 0.11
N GLY A 164 -1.72 14.38 0.31
CA GLY A 164 -1.22 14.08 1.63
C GLY A 164 0.19 13.49 1.60
N ALA A 165 0.60 12.95 2.72
CA ALA A 165 1.86 12.24 2.86
C ALA A 165 1.73 11.07 3.83
N LEU A 166 2.41 9.98 3.52
CA LEU A 166 2.66 8.86 4.40
C LEU A 166 4.14 8.85 4.76
N LEU A 167 4.42 8.62 6.02
CA LEU A 167 5.77 8.60 6.59
C LEU A 167 5.92 7.29 7.36
N ASN A 168 7.06 6.66 7.26
CA ASN A 168 7.46 5.61 8.19
C ASN A 168 8.98 5.55 8.33
N ASN A 169 9.42 4.89 9.38
CA ASN A 169 10.79 4.46 9.53
C ASN A 169 10.78 3.01 10.01
N VAL A 170 11.56 2.16 9.38
CA VAL A 170 11.63 0.73 9.71
C VAL A 170 13.08 0.38 9.97
N TRP A 171 13.33 -0.19 11.15
CA TRP A 171 14.63 -0.75 11.49
C TRP A 171 14.52 -2.24 11.77
N SER A 172 15.59 -2.96 11.53
CA SER A 172 15.68 -4.39 11.83
C SER A 172 15.59 -4.64 13.34
N VAL A 173 14.70 -5.55 13.74
CA VAL A 173 14.46 -5.92 15.15
C VAL A 173 14.99 -7.30 15.49
N SER A 174 15.36 -8.09 14.50
CA SER A 174 16.09 -9.35 14.66
C SER A 174 17.46 -9.20 14.02
N ALA A 175 18.50 -9.39 14.80
CA ALA A 175 19.88 -9.47 14.28
C ALA A 175 20.17 -10.95 14.05
N ASP A 176 19.96 -11.45 12.82
CA ASP A 176 20.54 -12.73 12.42
C ASP A 176 21.93 -12.45 11.82
N GLU A 177 22.90 -13.31 12.10
CA GLU A 177 24.29 -13.14 11.63
C GLU A 177 24.40 -13.10 10.08
N ARG A 178 23.34 -13.55 9.38
CA ARG A 178 23.27 -13.60 7.92
C ARG A 178 22.66 -12.37 7.25
N GLY A 179 21.78 -11.66 7.94
CA GLY A 179 21.16 -10.44 7.44
C GLY A 179 21.68 -9.24 8.21
N GLY A 180 22.38 -8.31 7.57
CA GLY A 180 22.85 -7.07 8.18
C GLY A 180 21.73 -6.25 8.81
N SER A 181 22.03 -5.42 9.80
CA SER A 181 21.05 -4.47 10.34
C SER A 181 20.70 -3.42 9.27
N TYR A 182 19.44 -2.99 9.24
CA TYR A 182 19.00 -1.89 8.39
C TYR A 182 18.17 -0.88 9.19
N ASN A 183 18.17 0.35 8.73
CA ASN A 183 17.34 1.43 9.25
C ASN A 183 16.94 2.32 8.08
N ASN A 184 15.67 2.23 7.67
CA ASN A 184 15.19 2.83 6.45
C ASN A 184 14.00 3.76 6.72
N GLY A 185 14.15 5.01 6.30
CA GLY A 185 13.08 6.00 6.29
C GLY A 185 12.30 5.98 4.98
N LEU A 186 11.02 6.30 5.03
CA LEU A 186 10.16 6.48 3.86
C LEU A 186 9.29 7.72 4.03
N ILE A 187 9.29 8.54 3.00
CA ILE A 187 8.36 9.66 2.84
C ILE A 187 7.65 9.49 1.51
N GLN A 188 6.35 9.33 1.52
CA GLN A 188 5.55 9.22 0.31
C GLN A 188 4.52 10.36 0.24
N PRO A 189 4.90 11.53 -0.29
CA PRO A 189 3.91 12.54 -0.65
C PRO A 189 3.03 12.00 -1.79
N PHE A 190 1.76 12.32 -1.78
CA PHE A 190 0.87 11.95 -2.87
C PHE A 190 -0.11 13.06 -3.21
N VAL A 191 -0.38 13.19 -4.51
CA VAL A 191 -1.36 14.11 -5.06
C VAL A 191 -2.16 13.36 -6.11
N ASN A 192 -3.48 13.37 -5.97
CA ASN A 192 -4.38 12.76 -6.93
C ASN A 192 -5.39 13.80 -7.41
N TYR A 193 -5.68 13.78 -8.71
CA TYR A 193 -6.76 14.55 -9.31
C TYR A 193 -7.81 13.58 -9.86
N ASN A 194 -9.02 13.64 -9.31
CA ASN A 194 -10.10 12.72 -9.62
C ASN A 194 -11.01 13.32 -10.71
N PHE A 195 -11.17 12.57 -11.80
CA PHE A 195 -12.14 12.88 -12.86
C PHE A 195 -13.46 12.17 -12.59
N LYS A 196 -14.46 12.54 -13.37
CA LYS A 196 -15.73 11.79 -13.40
C LYS A 196 -15.50 10.33 -13.82
N ALA A 197 -16.44 9.45 -13.48
CA ALA A 197 -16.38 8.02 -13.79
C ALA A 197 -15.19 7.25 -13.17
N GLY A 198 -14.62 7.75 -12.06
CA GLY A 198 -13.63 7.05 -11.26
C GLY A 198 -12.21 7.02 -11.81
N PHE A 199 -11.92 7.72 -12.90
CA PHE A 199 -10.55 7.91 -13.36
C PHE A 199 -9.83 8.94 -12.48
N TYR A 200 -8.53 8.78 -12.31
CA TYR A 200 -7.68 9.76 -11.62
C TYR A 200 -6.26 9.78 -12.16
N LEU A 201 -5.64 10.96 -12.08
CA LEU A 201 -4.20 11.13 -12.20
C LEU A 201 -3.59 11.05 -10.81
N THR A 202 -2.40 10.49 -10.71
CA THR A 202 -1.70 10.32 -9.43
C THR A 202 -0.22 10.63 -9.58
N SER A 203 0.34 11.32 -8.60
CA SER A 203 1.78 11.37 -8.36
C SER A 203 1.99 11.01 -6.90
N ALA A 204 2.79 9.97 -6.65
CA ALA A 204 3.09 9.52 -5.30
C ALA A 204 4.49 8.89 -5.30
N PRO A 205 5.53 9.70 -5.44
CA PRO A 205 6.91 9.24 -5.35
C PRO A 205 7.16 8.62 -3.98
N VAL A 206 7.93 7.53 -3.95
CA VAL A 206 8.38 6.89 -2.71
C VAL A 206 9.80 7.35 -2.48
N ILE A 207 9.96 8.39 -1.68
CA ILE A 207 11.26 8.90 -1.25
C ILE A 207 11.74 8.02 -0.12
N THR A 208 12.94 7.49 -0.21
CA THR A 208 13.52 6.61 0.81
C THR A 208 14.83 7.17 1.32
N ALA A 209 15.13 6.86 2.58
CA ALA A 209 16.41 7.15 3.21
C ALA A 209 16.98 5.86 3.78
N ASP A 210 18.23 5.57 3.48
CA ASP A 210 19.04 4.56 4.17
C ASP A 210 19.94 5.26 5.20
N TRP A 211 19.59 5.12 6.49
CA TRP A 211 20.36 5.75 7.56
C TRP A 211 21.68 5.04 7.88
N HIS A 212 21.92 3.87 7.24
CA HIS A 212 23.19 3.15 7.34
C HIS A 212 24.13 3.40 6.15
N ALA A 213 23.74 4.26 5.20
CA ALA A 213 24.62 4.64 4.10
C ALA A 213 25.91 5.26 4.61
N GLU A 214 27.04 4.86 4.04
CA GLU A 214 28.37 5.34 4.45
C GLU A 214 28.62 6.79 4.02
N GLU A 215 28.06 7.19 2.87
CA GLU A 215 28.18 8.54 2.31
C GLU A 215 26.84 9.28 2.42
N SER A 216 26.89 10.58 2.74
CA SER A 216 25.69 11.42 2.87
C SER A 216 24.88 11.51 1.58
N ASP A 217 25.55 11.40 0.44
CA ASP A 217 24.94 11.49 -0.89
C ASP A 217 24.13 10.22 -1.24
N ASP A 218 24.42 9.10 -0.57
CA ASP A 218 23.73 7.81 -0.77
C ASP A 218 22.54 7.60 0.18
N VAL A 219 22.34 8.50 1.14
CA VAL A 219 21.24 8.39 2.10
C VAL A 219 19.89 8.46 1.42
N TRP A 220 19.71 9.36 0.45
CA TRP A 220 18.40 9.66 -0.10
C TRP A 220 18.21 9.17 -1.53
N THR A 221 17.11 8.47 -1.75
CA THR A 221 16.60 8.14 -3.10
C THR A 221 15.30 8.90 -3.35
N VAL A 222 15.31 9.79 -4.34
CA VAL A 222 14.17 10.67 -4.66
C VAL A 222 13.67 10.39 -6.08
N PRO A 223 12.72 9.46 -6.27
CA PRO A 223 12.13 9.22 -7.57
C PRO A 223 11.15 10.32 -7.95
N VAL A 224 11.00 10.58 -9.24
CA VAL A 224 9.97 11.47 -9.78
C VAL A 224 9.12 10.68 -10.74
N GLY A 225 7.81 10.76 -10.59
CA GLY A 225 6.91 10.01 -11.46
C GLY A 225 5.45 10.33 -11.25
N GLY A 226 4.63 9.74 -12.09
CA GLY A 226 3.19 9.87 -12.05
C GLY A 226 2.51 8.69 -12.73
N GLY A 227 1.19 8.69 -12.69
CA GLY A 227 0.43 7.60 -13.25
C GLY A 227 -1.05 7.92 -13.39
N VAL A 228 -1.76 6.92 -13.83
CA VAL A 228 -3.21 6.94 -13.98
C VAL A 228 -3.81 5.76 -13.26
N GLY A 229 -5.01 5.93 -12.74
CA GLY A 229 -5.77 4.86 -12.14
C GLY A 229 -7.25 4.99 -12.43
N LYS A 230 -7.97 3.92 -12.15
CA LYS A 230 -9.42 3.87 -12.27
C LYS A 230 -9.98 3.03 -11.13
N ILE A 231 -11.04 3.52 -10.49
CA ILE A 231 -11.81 2.75 -9.52
C ILE A 231 -13.02 2.14 -10.22
N PHE A 232 -13.27 0.87 -9.98
CA PHE A 232 -14.48 0.17 -10.37
C PHE A 232 -14.95 -0.77 -9.25
N HIS A 233 -16.16 -1.26 -9.35
CA HIS A 233 -16.72 -2.19 -8.37
C HIS A 233 -16.57 -3.63 -8.85
N LEU A 234 -16.10 -4.49 -7.96
CA LEU A 234 -16.22 -5.93 -8.09
C LEU A 234 -17.23 -6.42 -7.04
N GLY A 235 -18.51 -6.49 -7.44
CA GLY A 235 -19.59 -6.67 -6.48
C GLY A 235 -19.72 -5.45 -5.54
N ARG A 236 -19.54 -5.64 -4.24
CA ARG A 236 -19.56 -4.56 -3.23
C ARG A 236 -18.18 -4.02 -2.89
N LEU A 237 -17.11 -4.62 -3.41
CA LEU A 237 -15.73 -4.24 -3.11
C LEU A 237 -15.22 -3.25 -4.16
N PRO A 238 -14.76 -2.05 -3.77
CA PRO A 238 -14.07 -1.16 -4.67
C PRO A 238 -12.66 -1.68 -4.95
N VAL A 239 -12.32 -1.84 -6.23
CA VAL A 239 -11.02 -2.27 -6.72
C VAL A 239 -10.43 -1.15 -7.55
N GLY A 240 -9.20 -0.75 -7.22
CA GLY A 240 -8.54 0.37 -7.88
C GLY A 240 -7.19 -0.01 -8.45
N PRO A 241 -7.09 -0.47 -9.71
CA PRO A 241 -5.81 -0.58 -10.36
C PRO A 241 -5.24 0.81 -10.64
N ALA A 242 -3.95 0.97 -10.35
CA ALA A 242 -3.16 2.13 -10.71
C ALA A 242 -1.87 1.67 -11.38
N VAL A 243 -1.49 2.33 -12.47
CA VAL A 243 -0.20 2.17 -13.12
C VAL A 243 0.59 3.45 -12.95
N ARG A 244 1.77 3.35 -12.39
CA ARG A 244 2.70 4.46 -12.17
C ARG A 244 4.01 4.18 -12.87
N ARG A 245 4.61 5.24 -13.40
CA ARG A 245 5.98 5.22 -13.90
C ARG A 245 6.79 6.24 -13.13
N SER A 246 7.94 5.83 -12.65
CA SER A 246 8.90 6.71 -12.00
C SER A 246 10.28 6.54 -12.62
N ASP A 247 11.01 7.63 -12.67
CA ASP A 247 12.44 7.66 -12.93
C ASP A 247 13.12 8.08 -11.62
N ALA A 248 14.01 7.24 -11.12
CA ALA A 248 14.86 7.61 -10.02
C ALA A 248 15.88 8.63 -10.52
N ARG A 249 15.89 9.83 -9.93
CA ARG A 249 16.94 10.83 -10.17
C ARG A 249 17.91 10.76 -9.02
N GLU A 250 19.15 10.50 -9.36
CA GLU A 250 20.25 10.49 -8.42
C GLU A 250 20.51 11.87 -7.86
N THR A 251 20.67 11.96 -6.55
CA THR A 251 21.41 13.03 -5.91
C THR A 251 22.88 12.63 -5.64
N GLY A 252 23.25 11.38 -5.93
CA GLY A 252 24.60 10.83 -5.79
C GLY A 252 24.93 9.80 -6.87
N LYS A 253 26.17 9.55 -7.14
CA LYS A 253 26.71 8.91 -8.34
C LYS A 253 26.36 7.44 -8.59
N GLU A 254 25.67 6.70 -7.71
CA GLU A 254 25.35 5.28 -7.95
C GLU A 254 24.03 4.82 -7.33
N LEU A 255 22.91 5.02 -8.03
CA LEU A 255 21.54 4.63 -7.60
C LEU A 255 21.21 3.15 -7.61
N TRP A 256 22.04 2.33 -8.18
CA TRP A 256 21.68 0.92 -8.36
C TRP A 256 22.01 0.04 -7.16
N LYS A 257 22.76 0.55 -6.18
CA LYS A 257 23.17 -0.26 -5.03
C LYS A 257 22.08 -0.44 -3.98
N GLU A 258 21.06 0.45 -3.89
CA GLU A 258 20.28 0.49 -2.67
C GLU A 258 18.87 1.05 -2.81
N SER A 259 18.00 0.28 -3.42
CA SER A 259 16.59 0.43 -3.13
C SER A 259 16.29 -0.28 -1.79
N PRO A 260 15.47 0.28 -0.87
CA PRO A 260 15.03 -0.44 0.33
C PRO A 260 14.32 -1.76 0.03
N TRP A 261 14.02 -2.00 -1.24
CA TRP A 261 13.48 -3.23 -1.80
C TRP A 261 14.56 -4.19 -2.32
N THR A 262 15.84 -3.79 -2.32
CA THR A 262 16.99 -4.57 -2.83
C THR A 262 18.08 -4.73 -1.78
N GLY A 263 17.77 -4.60 -0.51
CA GLY A 263 18.72 -4.74 0.62
C GLY A 263 19.52 -6.04 0.67
N ALA A 264 19.21 -6.99 -0.19
CA ALA A 264 19.91 -8.28 -0.29
C ALA A 264 21.20 -8.26 -1.15
N ALA A 265 21.42 -7.25 -1.99
CA ALA A 265 22.59 -7.26 -2.87
C ALA A 265 23.92 -6.93 -2.17
N ARG A 266 23.88 -6.48 -0.91
CA ARG A 266 25.11 -6.07 -0.17
C ARG A 266 25.94 -7.20 0.43
N SER A 267 25.39 -8.38 0.68
CA SER A 267 26.16 -9.42 1.40
C SER A 267 27.20 -10.12 0.54
N PHE A 268 27.16 -10.02 -0.79
CA PHE A 268 28.05 -10.74 -1.68
C PHE A 268 29.34 -10.03 -2.09
N SER A 269 29.51 -8.73 -1.85
CA SER A 269 30.74 -8.03 -2.23
C SER A 269 31.85 -8.03 -1.17
N ARG A 270 31.62 -8.60 0.01
CA ARG A 270 32.62 -8.63 1.11
C ARG A 270 33.34 -9.97 1.33
N SER A 271 33.12 -10.95 0.47
CA SER A 271 33.82 -12.25 0.56
C SER A 271 34.46 -12.67 -0.75
N ALA A 272 35.26 -11.79 -1.35
CA ALA A 272 36.19 -12.12 -2.41
C ALA A 272 37.52 -11.36 -2.17
#